data_80dcde9944a5cf0dc35385f1ab435b2c
#
_entry.id   80dcde9944a5cf0dc35385f1ab435b2c
#
_cell.length_a   1.000
_cell.length_b   1.000
_cell.length_c   1.000
_cell.angle_alpha   90.00
_cell.angle_beta   90.00
_cell.angle_gamma   90.00
#
_symmetry.space_group_name_H-M   'P 1'
#
loop_
_entity.id
_entity.type
_entity.pdbx_description
1 polymer ?
#
loop_
_entity_poly.entity_id
_entity_poly.type
_entity_poly.pdbx_seq_one_letter_code
_entity_poly.pdbx_strand_id
1 'polypeptide(L)'
;MVFLSDFLTRFLAQLQSPTLGFLIGGMVVAFLGSELAIPDPVYTFIVFMLLMKVGLTGGQAIRASDPTEILLPALFAVAIGILIVFIGRYTLAKLPNVKTVDALATAGLFGAVSGSTLAAALTLLEEQEIFYEPWAAALYPFMDIPALVTAIVLASIYTRKQDDSINRQRVIAGYEPSKQRDTAGKVEIWPIVKESLQGSALTALLLGLALGLLTEPKSVYETFYDPLFRGLLSVLMLIMGMEAAARLAELRKVAQWFAVYAFVAPLLHGFIAFGLGWVAHEITGFSWGGVVILAVIAASSSDISGPPTLRAGIPSANPSSYIGASTAVGTPVAIALGIPIFIGLAQALGGS
;
A
#
# COMPACT_ATOMS: atom_id res chain seq x y z
N MET A 1 -1.99 33.32 -4.30
CA MET A 1 -2.67 33.00 -5.57
C MET A 1 -1.69 32.33 -6.56
N VAL A 2 -0.47 32.82 -6.70
CA VAL A 2 0.56 32.21 -7.59
C VAL A 2 0.83 30.75 -7.23
N PHE A 3 1.06 30.43 -5.95
CA PHE A 3 1.29 29.05 -5.47
C PHE A 3 0.18 28.07 -5.88
N LEU A 4 -1.09 28.43 -5.67
CA LEU A 4 -2.22 27.56 -6.01
C LEU A 4 -2.36 27.39 -7.53
N SER A 5 -2.08 28.44 -8.30
CA SER A 5 -2.09 28.40 -9.77
C SER A 5 -1.00 27.47 -10.30
N ASP A 6 0.23 27.59 -9.79
CA ASP A 6 1.35 26.74 -10.21
C ASP A 6 1.11 25.27 -9.79
N PHE A 7 0.63 25.04 -8.57
CA PHE A 7 0.27 23.70 -8.12
C PHE A 7 -0.80 23.08 -9.04
N LEU A 8 -1.89 23.79 -9.34
CA LEU A 8 -2.94 23.28 -10.22
C LEU A 8 -2.44 23.00 -11.63
N THR A 9 -1.58 23.85 -12.17
CA THR A 9 -1.02 23.66 -13.51
C THR A 9 -0.13 22.41 -13.56
N ARG A 10 0.75 22.23 -12.57
CA ARG A 10 1.61 21.04 -12.44
C ARG A 10 0.77 19.78 -12.21
N PHE A 11 -0.25 19.84 -11.35
CA PHE A 11 -1.18 18.75 -11.10
C PHE A 11 -1.91 18.30 -12.37
N LEU A 12 -2.44 19.24 -13.15
CA LEU A 12 -3.10 18.93 -14.43
C LEU A 12 -2.13 18.34 -15.45
N ALA A 13 -0.89 18.84 -15.51
CA ALA A 13 0.14 18.27 -16.37
C ALA A 13 0.47 16.82 -15.97
N GLN A 14 0.51 16.51 -14.67
CA GLN A 14 0.75 15.14 -14.20
C GLN A 14 -0.40 14.19 -14.57
N LEU A 15 -1.66 14.65 -14.58
CA LEU A 15 -2.78 13.84 -15.06
C LEU A 15 -2.69 13.46 -16.54
N GLN A 16 -1.89 14.19 -17.31
CA GLN A 16 -1.59 13.90 -18.73
C GLN A 16 -0.37 13.00 -18.91
N SER A 17 0.29 12.57 -17.81
CA SER A 17 1.42 11.65 -17.89
C SER A 17 0.99 10.31 -18.51
N PRO A 18 1.88 9.61 -19.24
CA PRO A 18 1.58 8.27 -19.76
C PRO A 18 1.09 7.31 -18.68
N THR A 19 1.71 7.32 -17.51
CA THR A 19 1.37 6.46 -16.37
C THR A 19 -0.09 6.60 -15.97
N LEU A 20 -0.58 7.83 -15.75
CA LEU A 20 -1.98 8.08 -15.42
C LEU A 20 -2.91 7.93 -16.62
N GLY A 21 -2.44 8.26 -17.82
CA GLY A 21 -3.19 8.04 -19.05
C GLY A 21 -3.57 6.58 -19.26
N PHE A 22 -2.65 5.63 -19.01
CA PHE A 22 -2.95 4.19 -19.09
C PHE A 22 -3.92 3.73 -17.98
N LEU A 23 -3.81 4.26 -16.76
CA LEU A 23 -4.77 3.97 -15.69
C LEU A 23 -6.19 4.42 -16.08
N ILE A 24 -6.35 5.66 -16.52
CA ILE A 24 -7.63 6.21 -16.97
C ILE A 24 -8.15 5.44 -18.19
N GLY A 25 -7.28 5.15 -19.16
CA GLY A 25 -7.59 4.34 -20.34
C GLY A 25 -8.14 2.97 -19.97
N GLY A 26 -7.54 2.29 -19.00
CA GLY A 26 -8.03 1.01 -18.48
C GLY A 26 -9.44 1.11 -17.87
N MET A 27 -9.71 2.15 -17.09
CA MET A 27 -11.05 2.40 -16.54
C MET A 27 -12.07 2.63 -17.68
N VAL A 28 -11.72 3.44 -18.67
CA VAL A 28 -12.61 3.74 -19.83
C VAL A 28 -12.91 2.47 -20.62
N VAL A 29 -11.88 1.66 -20.94
CA VAL A 29 -12.03 0.39 -21.67
C VAL A 29 -12.98 -0.56 -20.95
N ALA A 30 -12.85 -0.68 -19.62
CA ALA A 30 -13.75 -1.51 -18.81
C ALA A 30 -15.19 -0.96 -18.77
N PHE A 31 -15.37 0.36 -18.64
CA PHE A 31 -16.70 0.97 -18.68
C PHE A 31 -17.39 0.87 -20.03
N LEU A 32 -16.63 0.78 -21.11
CA LEU A 32 -17.17 0.52 -22.46
C LEU A 32 -17.54 -0.95 -22.69
N GLY A 33 -17.36 -1.82 -21.69
CA GLY A 33 -17.73 -3.23 -21.77
C GLY A 33 -16.77 -4.07 -22.63
N SER A 34 -15.50 -3.68 -22.73
CA SER A 34 -14.51 -4.46 -23.46
C SER A 34 -14.31 -5.85 -22.83
N GLU A 35 -14.15 -6.87 -23.67
CA GLU A 35 -13.79 -8.24 -23.28
C GLU A 35 -12.27 -8.40 -23.03
N LEU A 36 -11.50 -7.31 -23.09
CA LEU A 36 -10.06 -7.36 -22.80
C LEU A 36 -9.84 -7.84 -21.37
N ALA A 37 -9.21 -9.00 -21.24
CA ALA A 37 -8.84 -9.59 -19.97
C ALA A 37 -7.37 -9.96 -19.98
N ILE A 38 -6.65 -9.55 -18.94
CA ILE A 38 -5.25 -9.93 -18.74
C ILE A 38 -5.19 -10.94 -17.59
N PRO A 39 -4.67 -12.15 -17.81
CA PRO A 39 -4.62 -13.18 -16.78
C PRO A 39 -3.84 -12.74 -15.55
N ASP A 40 -4.29 -13.09 -14.32
CA ASP A 40 -3.61 -12.79 -13.06
C ASP A 40 -2.13 -13.17 -13.02
N PRO A 41 -1.67 -14.31 -13.61
CA PRO A 41 -0.24 -14.63 -13.67
C PRO A 41 0.59 -13.59 -14.43
N VAL A 42 0.02 -12.96 -15.46
CA VAL A 42 0.72 -11.88 -16.22
C VAL A 42 0.85 -10.64 -15.35
N TYR A 43 -0.22 -10.25 -14.66
CA TYR A 43 -0.18 -9.17 -13.68
C TYR A 43 0.90 -9.40 -12.61
N THR A 44 0.90 -10.58 -12.00
CA THR A 44 1.89 -10.95 -10.96
C THR A 44 3.31 -10.93 -11.51
N PHE A 45 3.53 -11.42 -12.75
CA PHE A 45 4.83 -11.36 -13.41
C PHE A 45 5.30 -9.93 -13.68
N ILE A 46 4.41 -9.05 -14.13
CA ILE A 46 4.74 -7.63 -14.34
C ILE A 46 5.18 -6.98 -13.03
N VAL A 47 4.42 -7.18 -11.94
CA VAL A 47 4.77 -6.65 -10.61
C VAL A 47 6.10 -7.21 -10.13
N PHE A 48 6.35 -8.52 -10.31
CA PHE A 48 7.65 -9.14 -10.02
C PHE A 48 8.80 -8.42 -10.76
N MET A 49 8.66 -8.18 -12.07
CA MET A 49 9.69 -7.52 -12.89
C MET A 49 9.97 -6.08 -12.42
N LEU A 50 8.91 -5.32 -12.12
CA LEU A 50 9.04 -3.94 -11.66
C LEU A 50 9.73 -3.87 -10.29
N LEU A 51 9.32 -4.71 -9.33
CA LEU A 51 9.89 -4.71 -7.99
C LEU A 51 11.30 -5.31 -7.96
N MET A 52 11.62 -6.24 -8.86
CA MET A 52 13.00 -6.72 -9.03
C MET A 52 13.93 -5.57 -9.45
N LYS A 53 13.55 -4.74 -10.45
CA LYS A 53 14.32 -3.53 -10.83
C LYS A 53 14.54 -2.63 -9.63
N VAL A 54 13.46 -2.29 -8.94
CA VAL A 54 13.48 -1.40 -7.76
C VAL A 54 14.37 -1.97 -6.65
N GLY A 55 14.29 -3.28 -6.41
CA GLY A 55 15.13 -3.96 -5.42
C GLY A 55 16.62 -3.93 -5.79
N LEU A 56 16.97 -4.20 -7.05
CA LEU A 56 18.36 -4.18 -7.52
C LEU A 56 19.03 -2.82 -7.28
N THR A 57 18.35 -1.72 -7.64
CA THR A 57 18.87 -0.35 -7.41
C THR A 57 18.89 0.01 -5.93
N GLY A 58 17.83 -0.35 -5.19
CA GLY A 58 17.75 -0.13 -3.75
C GLY A 58 18.86 -0.84 -2.97
N GLY A 59 19.16 -2.10 -3.33
CA GLY A 59 20.24 -2.87 -2.70
C GLY A 59 21.63 -2.27 -2.95
N GLN A 60 21.91 -1.82 -4.17
CA GLN A 60 23.14 -1.11 -4.49
C GLN A 60 23.26 0.21 -3.70
N ALA A 61 22.15 0.96 -3.58
CA ALA A 61 22.12 2.19 -2.83
C ALA A 61 22.34 1.97 -1.32
N ILE A 62 21.71 0.94 -0.72
CA ILE A 62 21.94 0.58 0.69
C ILE A 62 23.43 0.28 0.94
N ARG A 63 24.08 -0.44 0.03
CA ARG A 63 25.53 -0.73 0.12
C ARG A 63 26.40 0.52 0.12
N ALA A 64 25.94 1.57 -0.58
CA ALA A 64 26.66 2.84 -0.72
C ALA A 64 26.30 3.91 0.33
N SER A 65 25.21 3.73 1.08
CA SER A 65 24.68 4.71 2.02
C SER A 65 25.13 4.44 3.46
N ASP A 66 25.10 5.49 4.30
CA ASP A 66 25.27 5.34 5.73
C ASP A 66 23.98 4.73 6.35
N PRO A 67 24.08 3.63 7.12
CA PRO A 67 22.92 3.05 7.81
C PRO A 67 22.14 4.04 8.69
N THR A 68 22.76 5.10 9.18
CA THR A 68 22.11 6.12 10.01
C THR A 68 21.08 6.96 9.23
N GLU A 69 21.28 7.13 7.94
CA GLU A 69 20.34 7.85 7.07
C GLU A 69 19.02 7.08 6.86
N ILE A 70 19.11 5.74 6.85
CA ILE A 70 17.97 4.85 6.61
C ILE A 70 17.14 4.65 7.88
N LEU A 71 17.79 4.70 9.07
CA LEU A 71 17.18 4.28 10.34
C LEU A 71 15.93 5.10 10.68
N LEU A 72 15.98 6.41 10.60
CA LEU A 72 14.85 7.28 10.97
C LEU A 72 13.66 7.14 10.01
N PRO A 73 13.84 7.19 8.68
CA PRO A 73 12.74 6.89 7.73
C PRO A 73 12.14 5.49 7.94
N ALA A 74 12.94 4.47 8.23
CA ALA A 74 12.45 3.12 8.50
C ALA A 74 11.61 3.05 9.79
N LEU A 75 12.03 3.71 10.87
CA LEU A 75 11.25 3.82 12.10
C LEU A 75 9.92 4.54 11.86
N PHE A 76 9.93 5.60 11.06
CA PHE A 76 8.69 6.28 10.67
C PHE A 76 7.78 5.38 9.83
N ALA A 77 8.32 4.60 8.90
CA ALA A 77 7.53 3.64 8.12
C ALA A 77 6.83 2.62 9.04
N VAL A 78 7.54 2.05 10.03
CA VAL A 78 6.95 1.16 11.05
C VAL A 78 5.85 1.86 11.83
N ALA A 79 6.13 3.05 12.34
CA ALA A 79 5.18 3.82 13.14
C ALA A 79 3.91 4.18 12.35
N ILE A 80 4.06 4.58 11.08
CA ILE A 80 2.95 4.91 10.18
C ILE A 80 2.10 3.68 9.91
N GLY A 81 2.69 2.53 9.56
CA GLY A 81 1.96 1.30 9.30
C GLY A 81 1.07 0.89 10.50
N ILE A 82 1.61 0.97 11.71
CA ILE A 82 0.86 0.73 12.95
C ILE A 82 -0.23 1.80 13.16
N LEU A 83 0.11 3.08 12.99
CA LEU A 83 -0.81 4.21 13.19
C LEU A 83 -2.03 4.13 12.28
N ILE A 84 -1.85 3.76 11.01
CA ILE A 84 -2.94 3.61 10.04
C ILE A 84 -3.98 2.60 10.54
N VAL A 85 -3.53 1.47 11.10
CA VAL A 85 -4.46 0.47 11.65
C VAL A 85 -5.24 1.03 12.85
N PHE A 86 -4.59 1.80 13.71
CA PHE A 86 -5.28 2.47 14.82
C PHE A 86 -6.25 3.55 14.32
N ILE A 87 -5.90 4.32 13.30
CA ILE A 87 -6.82 5.28 12.66
C ILE A 87 -8.10 4.55 12.22
N GLY A 88 -7.99 3.48 11.44
CA GLY A 88 -9.16 2.70 11.01
C GLY A 88 -9.94 2.08 12.18
N ARG A 89 -9.24 1.60 13.23
CA ARG A 89 -9.87 1.06 14.44
C ARG A 89 -10.71 2.10 15.18
N TYR A 90 -10.25 3.34 15.23
CA TYR A 90 -10.93 4.39 16.02
C TYR A 90 -11.82 5.32 15.17
N THR A 91 -11.79 5.20 13.85
CA THR A 91 -12.66 5.93 12.93
C THR A 91 -13.64 4.99 12.24
N LEU A 92 -13.20 4.22 11.25
CA LEU A 92 -14.04 3.34 10.42
C LEU A 92 -14.84 2.32 11.26
N ALA A 93 -14.21 1.68 12.26
CA ALA A 93 -14.87 0.68 13.09
C ALA A 93 -15.96 1.23 14.04
N LYS A 94 -16.07 2.56 14.17
CA LYS A 94 -17.12 3.22 14.98
C LYS A 94 -18.31 3.68 14.15
N LEU A 95 -18.22 3.56 12.84
CA LEU A 95 -19.30 4.02 11.95
C LEU A 95 -20.46 3.03 11.94
N PRO A 96 -21.69 3.50 11.72
CA PRO A 96 -22.86 2.63 11.72
C PRO A 96 -22.79 1.58 10.62
N ASN A 97 -23.26 0.35 10.92
CA ASN A 97 -23.28 -0.80 10.02
C ASN A 97 -21.88 -1.29 9.56
N VAL A 98 -20.81 -0.87 10.22
CA VAL A 98 -19.44 -1.34 9.97
C VAL A 98 -19.07 -2.38 11.03
N LYS A 99 -18.79 -3.61 10.60
CA LYS A 99 -18.24 -4.63 11.51
C LYS A 99 -16.79 -4.31 11.84
N THR A 100 -16.44 -4.43 13.12
CA THR A 100 -15.07 -4.12 13.57
C THR A 100 -14.00 -4.96 12.88
N VAL A 101 -14.28 -6.24 12.59
CA VAL A 101 -13.36 -7.12 11.87
C VAL A 101 -13.13 -6.66 10.42
N ASP A 102 -14.19 -6.20 9.73
CA ASP A 102 -14.11 -5.64 8.38
C ASP A 102 -13.30 -4.34 8.39
N ALA A 103 -13.53 -3.48 9.38
CA ALA A 103 -12.78 -2.23 9.52
C ALA A 103 -11.30 -2.47 9.81
N LEU A 104 -10.97 -3.47 10.65
CA LEU A 104 -9.58 -3.84 10.94
C LEU A 104 -8.88 -4.45 9.72
N ALA A 105 -9.57 -5.31 8.97
CA ALA A 105 -9.03 -5.85 7.72
C ALA A 105 -8.80 -4.72 6.69
N THR A 106 -9.75 -3.78 6.56
CA THR A 106 -9.60 -2.62 5.68
C THR A 106 -8.43 -1.74 6.13
N ALA A 107 -8.33 -1.41 7.42
CA ALA A 107 -7.21 -0.62 7.94
C ALA A 107 -5.86 -1.32 7.77
N GLY A 108 -5.81 -2.64 7.96
CA GLY A 108 -4.62 -3.44 7.69
C GLY A 108 -4.20 -3.39 6.23
N LEU A 109 -5.15 -3.49 5.30
CA LEU A 109 -4.87 -3.41 3.88
C LEU A 109 -4.39 -2.03 3.44
N PHE A 110 -4.97 -0.96 4.02
CA PHE A 110 -4.57 0.44 3.77
C PHE A 110 -3.31 0.86 4.53
N GLY A 111 -2.84 0.08 5.51
CA GLY A 111 -1.53 0.25 6.12
C GLY A 111 -0.44 -0.58 5.45
N ALA A 112 -0.85 -1.60 4.68
CA ALA A 112 0.05 -2.41 3.88
C ALA A 112 0.32 -1.74 2.51
N VAL A 113 1.50 -1.99 1.96
CA VAL A 113 2.01 -1.25 0.81
C VAL A 113 1.65 -1.92 -0.51
N SER A 114 1.34 -1.11 -1.53
CA SER A 114 1.17 -1.55 -2.91
C SER A 114 2.45 -1.37 -3.71
N GLY A 115 2.97 -2.48 -4.24
CA GLY A 115 4.14 -2.46 -5.13
C GLY A 115 3.88 -1.73 -6.44
N SER A 116 2.66 -1.82 -6.98
CA SER A 116 2.24 -1.12 -8.21
C SER A 116 2.18 0.39 -8.01
N THR A 117 1.63 0.85 -6.89
CA THR A 117 1.59 2.28 -6.54
C THR A 117 2.98 2.84 -6.31
N LEU A 118 3.86 2.09 -5.63
CA LEU A 118 5.27 2.47 -5.48
C LEU A 118 5.97 2.60 -6.83
N ALA A 119 5.82 1.62 -7.73
CA ALA A 119 6.42 1.66 -9.06
C ALA A 119 5.93 2.88 -9.87
N ALA A 120 4.64 3.21 -9.78
CA ALA A 120 4.08 4.41 -10.41
C ALA A 120 4.70 5.70 -9.86
N ALA A 121 4.89 5.79 -8.53
CA ALA A 121 5.51 6.96 -7.91
C ALA A 121 6.97 7.15 -8.35
N LEU A 122 7.76 6.07 -8.34
CA LEU A 122 9.15 6.10 -8.78
C LEU A 122 9.27 6.59 -10.23
N THR A 123 8.40 6.08 -11.12
CA THR A 123 8.38 6.52 -12.52
C THR A 123 8.05 8.01 -12.66
N LEU A 124 7.04 8.50 -11.92
CA LEU A 124 6.66 9.92 -11.98
C LEU A 124 7.75 10.84 -11.39
N LEU A 125 8.48 10.39 -10.37
CA LEU A 125 9.65 11.09 -9.85
C LEU A 125 10.78 11.14 -10.90
N GLU A 126 11.06 10.00 -11.57
CA GLU A 126 12.05 9.93 -12.65
C GLU A 126 11.66 10.81 -13.86
N GLU A 127 10.39 10.79 -14.28
CA GLU A 127 9.87 11.62 -15.38
C GLU A 127 9.98 13.12 -15.09
N GLN A 128 9.95 13.53 -13.83
CA GLN A 128 10.06 14.92 -13.39
C GLN A 128 11.47 15.29 -12.91
N GLU A 129 12.44 14.39 -13.09
CA GLU A 129 13.85 14.58 -12.70
C GLU A 129 14.01 14.91 -11.20
N ILE A 130 13.08 14.43 -10.35
CA ILE A 130 13.13 14.61 -8.90
C ILE A 130 14.02 13.54 -8.30
N PHE A 131 15.11 13.97 -7.68
CA PHE A 131 16.04 13.08 -6.99
C PHE A 131 15.36 12.41 -5.77
N TYR A 132 15.59 11.12 -5.63
CA TYR A 132 15.25 10.32 -4.45
C TYR A 132 16.36 9.31 -4.16
N GLU A 133 16.51 8.90 -2.92
CA GLU A 133 17.41 7.81 -2.56
C GLU A 133 16.84 6.49 -3.10
N PRO A 134 17.58 5.75 -3.94
CA PRO A 134 17.07 4.47 -4.47
C PRO A 134 16.75 3.43 -3.39
N TRP A 135 17.35 3.54 -2.20
CA TRP A 135 17.02 2.69 -1.06
C TRP A 135 15.66 3.02 -0.41
N ALA A 136 15.07 4.18 -0.70
CA ALA A 136 13.78 4.56 -0.09
C ALA A 136 12.66 3.55 -0.40
N ALA A 137 12.73 2.82 -1.51
CA ALA A 137 11.83 1.73 -1.82
C ALA A 137 11.92 0.56 -0.81
N ALA A 138 13.06 0.40 -0.14
CA ALA A 138 13.23 -0.60 0.91
C ALA A 138 12.44 -0.29 2.20
N LEU A 139 11.82 0.89 2.30
CA LEU A 139 10.88 1.22 3.37
C LEU A 139 9.58 0.39 3.30
N TYR A 140 9.28 -0.22 2.15
CA TYR A 140 8.11 -1.07 1.92
C TYR A 140 7.89 -2.09 3.06
N PRO A 141 8.78 -3.07 3.32
CA PRO A 141 8.54 -4.08 4.33
C PRO A 141 8.42 -3.52 5.75
N PHE A 142 9.07 -2.39 6.04
CA PHE A 142 9.00 -1.72 7.34
C PHE A 142 7.62 -1.13 7.64
N MET A 143 6.82 -0.84 6.62
CA MET A 143 5.44 -0.39 6.79
C MET A 143 4.44 -1.54 6.64
N ASP A 144 4.60 -2.39 5.62
CA ASP A 144 3.69 -3.48 5.23
C ASP A 144 3.48 -4.49 6.36
N ILE A 145 4.58 -5.05 6.87
CA ILE A 145 4.53 -6.12 7.88
C ILE A 145 3.92 -5.65 9.19
N PRO A 146 4.35 -4.52 9.81
CA PRO A 146 3.76 -4.03 11.04
C PRO A 146 2.27 -3.71 10.93
N ALA A 147 1.81 -3.19 9.79
CA ALA A 147 0.40 -2.91 9.56
C ALA A 147 -0.43 -4.20 9.57
N LEU A 148 -0.04 -5.21 8.78
CA LEU A 148 -0.75 -6.50 8.71
C LEU A 148 -0.76 -7.22 10.06
N VAL A 149 0.39 -7.28 10.73
CA VAL A 149 0.51 -7.88 12.08
C VAL A 149 -0.43 -7.17 13.06
N THR A 150 -0.39 -5.84 13.09
CA THR A 150 -1.23 -5.04 14.01
C THR A 150 -2.71 -5.27 13.76
N ALA A 151 -3.15 -5.27 12.50
CA ALA A 151 -4.54 -5.50 12.13
C ALA A 151 -5.04 -6.88 12.58
N ILE A 152 -4.26 -7.94 12.32
CA ILE A 152 -4.62 -9.33 12.68
C ILE A 152 -4.63 -9.52 14.21
N VAL A 153 -3.64 -8.96 14.90
CA VAL A 153 -3.59 -9.01 16.38
C VAL A 153 -4.80 -8.31 16.99
N LEU A 154 -5.14 -7.09 16.53
CA LEU A 154 -6.29 -6.37 17.05
C LEU A 154 -7.62 -7.07 16.71
N ALA A 155 -7.76 -7.65 15.52
CA ALA A 155 -8.94 -8.44 15.16
C ALA A 155 -9.09 -9.68 16.04
N SER A 156 -8.01 -10.41 16.29
CA SER A 156 -8.02 -11.57 17.17
C SER A 156 -8.40 -11.21 18.62
N ILE A 157 -7.84 -10.12 19.17
CA ILE A 157 -8.21 -9.62 20.50
C ILE A 157 -9.69 -9.24 20.56
N TYR A 158 -10.20 -8.61 19.50
CA TYR A 158 -11.61 -8.22 19.43
C TYR A 158 -12.53 -9.46 19.40
N THR A 159 -12.26 -10.42 18.53
CA THR A 159 -13.06 -11.66 18.39
C THR A 159 -13.10 -12.45 19.69
N ARG A 160 -11.96 -12.62 20.37
CA ARG A 160 -11.91 -13.29 21.68
C ARG A 160 -12.78 -12.61 22.72
N LYS A 161 -12.70 -11.26 22.83
CA LYS A 161 -13.54 -10.52 23.78
C LYS A 161 -15.03 -10.69 23.48
N GLN A 162 -15.40 -10.80 22.21
CA GLN A 162 -16.78 -11.02 21.79
C GLN A 162 -17.24 -12.42 22.18
N ASP A 163 -16.44 -13.45 21.93
CA ASP A 163 -16.75 -14.85 22.29
C ASP A 163 -16.87 -15.02 23.79
N ASP A 164 -15.97 -14.43 24.58
CA ASP A 164 -16.03 -14.44 26.05
C ASP A 164 -17.31 -13.78 26.57
N SER A 165 -17.73 -12.68 25.95
CA SER A 165 -18.97 -11.98 26.35
C SER A 165 -20.21 -12.82 26.05
N ILE A 166 -20.26 -13.48 24.90
CA ILE A 166 -21.35 -14.39 24.51
C ILE A 166 -21.40 -15.62 25.45
N ASN A 167 -20.25 -16.21 25.76
CA ASN A 167 -20.17 -17.35 26.67
C ASN A 167 -20.63 -16.99 28.10
N ARG A 168 -20.24 -15.80 28.61
CA ARG A 168 -20.73 -15.32 29.91
C ARG A 168 -22.26 -15.12 29.92
N GLN A 169 -22.83 -14.57 28.87
CA GLN A 169 -24.27 -14.41 28.77
C GLN A 169 -25.01 -15.76 28.71
N ARG A 170 -24.44 -16.77 28.01
CA ARG A 170 -24.99 -18.14 27.97
C ARG A 170 -24.97 -18.81 29.35
N VAL A 171 -23.85 -18.67 30.06
CA VAL A 171 -23.73 -19.21 31.43
C VAL A 171 -24.75 -18.58 32.39
N ILE A 172 -24.93 -17.26 32.30
CA ILE A 172 -25.94 -16.51 33.08
C ILE A 172 -27.36 -16.96 32.73
N ALA A 173 -27.62 -17.33 31.48
CA ALA A 173 -28.90 -17.84 31.00
C ALA A 173 -29.10 -19.35 31.31
N GLY A 174 -28.19 -20.00 32.06
CA GLY A 174 -28.34 -21.40 32.49
C GLY A 174 -27.93 -22.44 31.45
N TYR A 175 -27.28 -22.07 30.37
CA TYR A 175 -26.73 -23.00 29.40
C TYR A 175 -25.32 -23.45 29.81
N GLU A 176 -25.01 -24.76 29.65
CA GLU A 176 -23.65 -25.24 29.85
C GLU A 176 -22.69 -24.48 28.90
N PRO A 177 -21.50 -24.08 29.40
CA PRO A 177 -20.50 -23.48 28.54
C PRO A 177 -20.16 -24.47 27.42
N SER A 178 -20.41 -24.06 26.17
CA SER A 178 -19.95 -24.86 25.04
C SER A 178 -18.45 -25.05 25.19
N LYS A 179 -17.99 -26.30 25.26
CA LYS A 179 -16.58 -26.67 25.10
C LYS A 179 -16.16 -26.34 23.66
N GLN A 180 -16.21 -25.06 23.35
CA GLN A 180 -15.59 -24.58 22.13
C GLN A 180 -14.10 -24.72 22.38
N ARG A 181 -13.47 -25.57 21.59
CA ARG A 181 -12.04 -25.85 21.64
C ARG A 181 -11.29 -24.54 21.91
N ASP A 182 -10.36 -24.59 22.87
CA ASP A 182 -9.29 -23.62 23.08
C ASP A 182 -8.35 -23.52 21.87
N THR A 183 -8.92 -23.46 20.66
CA THR A 183 -8.21 -23.14 19.42
C THR A 183 -7.97 -21.63 19.26
N ALA A 184 -8.46 -20.81 20.19
CA ALA A 184 -8.02 -19.44 20.34
C ALA A 184 -6.62 -19.39 20.98
N GLY A 185 -5.66 -20.12 20.40
CA GLY A 185 -4.24 -20.03 20.74
C GLY A 185 -3.77 -18.57 20.70
N LYS A 186 -2.67 -18.26 21.37
CA LYS A 186 -1.98 -16.96 21.22
C LYS A 186 -1.84 -16.68 19.73
N VAL A 187 -2.11 -15.44 19.29
CA VAL A 187 -1.82 -15.05 17.91
C VAL A 187 -0.33 -15.28 17.71
N GLU A 188 0.01 -16.24 16.87
CA GLU A 188 1.39 -16.45 16.48
C GLU A 188 1.74 -15.41 15.44
N ILE A 189 2.60 -14.47 15.79
CA ILE A 189 3.03 -13.39 14.90
C ILE A 189 3.88 -13.93 13.75
N TRP A 190 4.69 -14.96 14.02
CA TRP A 190 5.61 -15.51 13.02
C TRP A 190 4.95 -16.06 11.76
N PRO A 191 3.85 -16.82 11.79
CA PRO A 191 3.12 -17.21 10.58
C PRO A 191 2.67 -16.00 9.74
N ILE A 192 2.19 -14.93 10.39
CA ILE A 192 1.74 -13.71 9.70
C ILE A 192 2.92 -13.04 8.98
N VAL A 193 4.04 -12.86 9.70
CA VAL A 193 5.27 -12.31 9.12
C VAL A 193 5.77 -13.16 7.96
N LYS A 194 5.78 -14.49 8.16
CA LYS A 194 6.19 -15.44 7.12
C LYS A 194 5.32 -15.35 5.87
N GLU A 195 4.00 -15.29 6.02
CA GLU A 195 3.06 -15.17 4.89
C GLU A 195 3.25 -13.85 4.14
N SER A 196 3.42 -12.73 4.86
CA SER A 196 3.75 -11.44 4.25
C SER A 196 5.06 -11.50 3.46
N LEU A 197 6.12 -12.06 4.04
CA LEU A 197 7.44 -12.20 3.37
C LEU A 197 7.40 -13.13 2.16
N GLN A 198 6.49 -14.11 2.14
CA GLN A 198 6.29 -15.04 1.01
C GLN A 198 5.39 -14.47 -0.09
N GLY A 199 4.76 -13.32 0.12
CA GLY A 199 4.00 -12.62 -0.92
C GLY A 199 4.89 -12.30 -2.12
N SER A 200 4.40 -12.57 -3.34
CA SER A 200 5.20 -12.48 -4.58
C SER A 200 5.84 -11.10 -4.79
N ALA A 201 5.11 -10.03 -4.49
CA ALA A 201 5.59 -8.66 -4.61
C ALA A 201 6.75 -8.39 -3.63
N LEU A 202 6.56 -8.69 -2.35
CA LEU A 202 7.58 -8.45 -1.33
C LEU A 202 8.79 -9.36 -1.53
N THR A 203 8.57 -10.64 -1.89
CA THR A 203 9.67 -11.57 -2.23
C THR A 203 10.51 -11.03 -3.39
N ALA A 204 9.89 -10.50 -4.45
CA ALA A 204 10.60 -9.92 -5.60
C ALA A 204 11.47 -8.71 -5.17
N LEU A 205 10.90 -7.80 -4.37
CA LEU A 205 11.63 -6.64 -3.85
C LEU A 205 12.82 -7.08 -2.98
N LEU A 206 12.59 -7.96 -2.00
CA LEU A 206 13.64 -8.42 -1.09
C LEU A 206 14.74 -9.21 -1.80
N LEU A 207 14.38 -10.04 -2.79
CA LEU A 207 15.34 -10.72 -3.64
C LEU A 207 16.18 -9.72 -4.44
N GLY A 208 15.53 -8.73 -5.05
CA GLY A 208 16.22 -7.65 -5.75
C GLY A 208 17.19 -6.89 -4.84
N LEU A 209 16.73 -6.51 -3.64
CA LEU A 209 17.56 -5.85 -2.62
C LEU A 209 18.79 -6.70 -2.25
N ALA A 210 18.57 -7.99 -1.97
CA ALA A 210 19.66 -8.91 -1.63
C ALA A 210 20.68 -9.05 -2.79
N LEU A 211 20.20 -9.22 -4.03
CA LEU A 211 21.07 -9.30 -5.20
C LEU A 211 21.80 -7.98 -5.46
N GLY A 212 21.12 -6.82 -5.31
CA GLY A 212 21.76 -5.50 -5.45
C GLY A 212 22.82 -5.25 -4.39
N LEU A 213 22.58 -5.71 -3.14
CA LEU A 213 23.51 -5.57 -2.03
C LEU A 213 24.76 -6.50 -2.19
N LEU A 214 24.54 -7.74 -2.62
CA LEU A 214 25.54 -8.82 -2.59
C LEU A 214 26.27 -9.03 -3.93
N THR A 215 25.72 -8.51 -5.04
CA THR A 215 26.26 -8.73 -6.39
C THR A 215 26.48 -7.40 -7.13
N GLU A 216 26.96 -7.49 -8.38
CA GLU A 216 27.08 -6.36 -9.30
C GLU A 216 26.18 -6.57 -10.53
N PRO A 217 24.85 -6.34 -10.38
CA PRO A 217 23.87 -6.67 -11.42
C PRO A 217 23.82 -5.65 -12.58
N LYS A 218 24.80 -4.75 -12.70
CA LYS A 218 24.79 -3.61 -13.63
C LYS A 218 24.42 -4.00 -15.06
N SER A 219 25.07 -5.03 -15.60
CA SER A 219 24.84 -5.46 -16.99
C SER A 219 23.40 -5.90 -17.22
N VAL A 220 22.85 -6.78 -16.35
CA VAL A 220 21.46 -7.25 -16.46
C VAL A 220 20.46 -6.12 -16.18
N TYR A 221 20.78 -5.25 -15.26
CA TYR A 221 19.96 -4.09 -14.95
C TYR A 221 19.80 -3.17 -16.18
N GLU A 222 20.91 -2.72 -16.78
CA GLU A 222 20.92 -1.76 -17.89
C GLU A 222 20.37 -2.35 -19.21
N THR A 223 20.55 -3.66 -19.45
CA THR A 223 20.13 -4.27 -20.71
C THR A 223 18.74 -4.90 -20.69
N PHE A 224 18.20 -5.20 -19.51
CA PHE A 224 16.93 -5.93 -19.39
C PHE A 224 15.92 -5.22 -18.50
N TYR A 225 16.22 -5.00 -17.22
CA TYR A 225 15.21 -4.47 -16.29
C TYR A 225 14.87 -3.02 -16.55
N ASP A 226 15.83 -2.16 -16.77
CA ASP A 226 15.61 -0.73 -16.94
C ASP A 226 14.86 -0.39 -18.23
N PRO A 227 15.22 -0.90 -19.42
CA PRO A 227 14.49 -0.64 -20.66
C PRO A 227 13.05 -1.12 -20.67
N LEU A 228 12.75 -2.23 -19.96
CA LEU A 228 11.39 -2.79 -19.91
C LEU A 228 10.49 -2.11 -18.89
N PHE A 229 11.05 -1.37 -17.94
CA PHE A 229 10.33 -0.87 -16.77
C PHE A 229 9.10 -0.02 -17.14
N ARG A 230 9.28 1.00 -17.98
CA ARG A 230 8.18 1.92 -18.36
C ARG A 230 7.10 1.22 -19.17
N GLY A 231 7.49 0.30 -20.06
CA GLY A 231 6.53 -0.50 -20.84
C GLY A 231 5.69 -1.42 -19.95
N LEU A 232 6.34 -2.15 -19.04
CA LEU A 232 5.64 -3.03 -18.08
C LEU A 232 4.73 -2.24 -17.15
N LEU A 233 5.18 -1.06 -16.69
CA LEU A 233 4.36 -0.19 -15.85
C LEU A 233 3.12 0.31 -16.59
N SER A 234 3.23 0.68 -17.86
CA SER A 234 2.06 1.13 -18.63
C SER A 234 1.00 0.04 -18.74
N VAL A 235 1.39 -1.21 -18.97
CA VAL A 235 0.49 -2.36 -18.96
C VAL A 235 -0.11 -2.58 -17.57
N LEU A 236 0.69 -2.47 -16.51
CA LEU A 236 0.21 -2.58 -15.13
C LEU A 236 -0.86 -1.52 -14.83
N MET A 237 -0.63 -0.27 -15.21
CA MET A 237 -1.60 0.82 -14.98
C MET A 237 -2.91 0.57 -15.75
N LEU A 238 -2.85 0.06 -16.98
CA LEU A 238 -4.03 -0.34 -17.73
C LEU A 238 -4.84 -1.41 -16.98
N ILE A 239 -4.18 -2.46 -16.51
CA ILE A 239 -4.81 -3.55 -15.72
C ILE A 239 -5.49 -2.98 -14.47
N MET A 240 -4.77 -2.14 -13.72
CA MET A 240 -5.29 -1.56 -12.49
C MET A 240 -6.50 -0.66 -12.73
N GLY A 241 -6.52 0.07 -13.85
CA GLY A 241 -7.70 0.85 -14.26
C GLY A 241 -8.90 -0.04 -14.57
N MET A 242 -8.70 -1.14 -15.28
CA MET A 242 -9.75 -2.11 -15.59
C MET A 242 -10.30 -2.78 -14.32
N GLU A 243 -9.43 -3.22 -13.40
CA GLU A 243 -9.82 -3.82 -12.13
C GLU A 243 -10.59 -2.84 -11.25
N ALA A 244 -10.15 -1.58 -11.17
CA ALA A 244 -10.83 -0.54 -10.40
C ALA A 244 -12.29 -0.38 -10.88
N ALA A 245 -12.51 -0.30 -12.19
CA ALA A 245 -13.85 -0.21 -12.78
C ALA A 245 -14.70 -1.46 -12.47
N ALA A 246 -14.14 -2.65 -12.60
CA ALA A 246 -14.84 -3.92 -12.33
C ALA A 246 -15.27 -4.03 -10.85
N ARG A 247 -14.42 -3.60 -9.91
CA ARG A 247 -14.68 -3.68 -8.47
C ARG A 247 -15.68 -2.64 -7.94
N LEU A 248 -15.97 -1.57 -8.69
CA LEU A 248 -16.97 -0.57 -8.28
C LEU A 248 -18.35 -1.17 -8.01
N ALA A 249 -18.75 -2.18 -8.78
CA ALA A 249 -20.01 -2.88 -8.58
C ALA A 249 -20.06 -3.69 -7.28
N GLU A 250 -18.93 -4.27 -6.87
CA GLU A 250 -18.80 -5.00 -5.61
C GLU A 250 -18.83 -4.05 -4.40
N LEU A 251 -18.18 -2.89 -4.52
CA LEU A 251 -18.13 -1.89 -3.46
C LEU A 251 -19.52 -1.32 -3.12
N ARG A 252 -20.42 -1.22 -4.11
CA ARG A 252 -21.82 -0.79 -3.89
C ARG A 252 -22.63 -1.73 -2.98
N LYS A 253 -22.19 -2.98 -2.80
CA LYS A 253 -22.86 -4.00 -1.98
C LYS A 253 -22.47 -3.94 -0.51
N VAL A 254 -21.41 -3.20 -0.16
CA VAL A 254 -20.95 -3.02 1.23
C VAL A 254 -21.36 -1.64 1.75
N ALA A 255 -21.20 -1.42 3.06
CA ALA A 255 -21.54 -0.14 3.67
C ALA A 255 -20.80 1.02 2.98
N GLN A 256 -21.52 2.09 2.69
CA GLN A 256 -21.00 3.28 1.98
C GLN A 256 -19.75 3.89 2.65
N TRP A 257 -19.60 3.68 3.96
CA TRP A 257 -18.45 4.15 4.74
C TRP A 257 -17.10 3.58 4.28
N PHE A 258 -17.09 2.36 3.70
CA PHE A 258 -15.87 1.80 3.12
C PHE A 258 -15.43 2.58 1.88
N ALA A 259 -16.37 3.05 1.05
CA ALA A 259 -16.06 3.89 -0.10
C ALA A 259 -15.54 5.27 0.32
N VAL A 260 -16.18 5.89 1.32
CA VAL A 260 -15.73 7.17 1.88
C VAL A 260 -14.33 7.03 2.51
N TYR A 261 -14.11 5.97 3.30
CA TYR A 261 -12.80 5.70 3.87
C TYR A 261 -11.75 5.48 2.78
N ALA A 262 -12.05 4.68 1.76
CA ALA A 262 -11.14 4.40 0.67
C ALA A 262 -10.75 5.65 -0.13
N PHE A 263 -11.62 6.65 -0.20
CA PHE A 263 -11.30 7.94 -0.83
C PHE A 263 -10.44 8.84 0.09
N VAL A 264 -10.77 8.93 1.37
CA VAL A 264 -10.13 9.85 2.30
C VAL A 264 -8.80 9.30 2.84
N ALA A 265 -8.76 8.01 3.14
CA ALA A 265 -7.63 7.37 3.82
C ALA A 265 -6.29 7.51 3.07
N PRO A 266 -6.18 7.29 1.75
CA PRO A 266 -4.93 7.48 1.03
C PRO A 266 -4.35 8.88 1.22
N LEU A 267 -5.18 9.90 1.11
CA LEU A 267 -4.73 11.28 1.26
C LEU A 267 -4.34 11.59 2.71
N LEU A 268 -5.16 11.19 3.68
CA LEU A 268 -4.89 11.41 5.10
C LEU A 268 -3.59 10.72 5.55
N HIS A 269 -3.44 9.45 5.20
CA HIS A 269 -2.25 8.67 5.57
C HIS A 269 -1.00 9.22 4.89
N GLY A 270 -1.11 9.57 3.61
CA GLY A 270 -0.02 10.19 2.87
C GLY A 270 0.40 11.55 3.43
N PHE A 271 -0.54 12.42 3.84
CA PHE A 271 -0.19 13.69 4.49
C PHE A 271 0.50 13.49 5.84
N ILE A 272 0.05 12.52 6.65
CA ILE A 272 0.71 12.18 7.92
C ILE A 272 2.15 11.72 7.64
N ALA A 273 2.32 10.82 6.67
CA ALA A 273 3.63 10.30 6.28
C ALA A 273 4.52 11.37 5.66
N PHE A 274 3.97 12.27 4.87
CA PHE A 274 4.68 13.43 4.33
C PHE A 274 5.23 14.31 5.44
N GLY A 275 4.42 14.60 6.47
CA GLY A 275 4.85 15.38 7.64
C GLY A 275 6.00 14.71 8.40
N LEU A 276 5.93 13.39 8.62
CA LEU A 276 7.01 12.63 9.24
C LEU A 276 8.25 12.54 8.34
N GLY A 277 8.05 12.38 7.03
CA GLY A 277 9.12 12.44 6.04
C GLY A 277 9.83 13.79 6.02
N TRP A 278 9.08 14.88 6.16
CA TRP A 278 9.68 16.22 6.32
C TRP A 278 10.54 16.30 7.58
N VAL A 279 10.07 15.76 8.71
CA VAL A 279 10.91 15.68 9.92
C VAL A 279 12.19 14.87 9.66
N ALA A 280 12.10 13.76 8.92
CA ALA A 280 13.29 13.00 8.50
C ALA A 280 14.21 13.83 7.61
N HIS A 281 13.66 14.61 6.66
CA HIS A 281 14.41 15.55 5.82
C HIS A 281 15.26 16.52 6.66
N GLU A 282 14.64 17.17 7.64
CA GLU A 282 15.33 18.16 8.51
C GLU A 282 16.42 17.52 9.39
N ILE A 283 16.25 16.25 9.79
CA ILE A 283 17.18 15.61 10.74
C ILE A 283 18.30 14.86 10.03
N THR A 284 17.99 14.14 8.94
CA THR A 284 18.91 13.22 8.27
C THR A 284 19.32 13.64 6.88
N GLY A 285 18.71 14.71 6.32
CA GLY A 285 18.92 15.08 4.93
C GLY A 285 18.15 14.19 3.93
N PHE A 286 17.17 13.40 4.40
CA PHE A 286 16.31 12.58 3.54
C PHE A 286 15.73 13.44 2.41
N SER A 287 15.90 13.06 1.14
CA SER A 287 15.51 13.91 0.02
C SER A 287 14.00 14.14 -0.06
N TRP A 288 13.59 15.22 -0.73
CA TRP A 288 12.17 15.47 -0.98
C TRP A 288 11.51 14.36 -1.81
N GLY A 289 12.24 13.74 -2.74
CA GLY A 289 11.76 12.55 -3.44
C GLY A 289 11.58 11.35 -2.51
N GLY A 290 12.47 11.17 -1.54
CA GLY A 290 12.32 10.18 -0.48
C GLY A 290 11.10 10.44 0.40
N VAL A 291 10.84 11.72 0.76
CA VAL A 291 9.61 12.12 1.48
C VAL A 291 8.35 11.77 0.69
N VAL A 292 8.36 12.02 -0.63
CA VAL A 292 7.25 11.60 -1.52
C VAL A 292 7.07 10.09 -1.50
N ILE A 293 8.15 9.30 -1.59
CA ILE A 293 8.07 7.83 -1.54
C ILE A 293 7.42 7.37 -0.23
N LEU A 294 7.86 7.91 0.92
CA LEU A 294 7.27 7.57 2.22
C LEU A 294 5.78 7.94 2.28
N ALA A 295 5.40 9.11 1.75
CA ALA A 295 3.99 9.53 1.68
C ALA A 295 3.16 8.61 0.77
N VAL A 296 3.69 8.22 -0.38
CA VAL A 296 2.99 7.38 -1.35
C VAL A 296 2.81 5.95 -0.85
N ILE A 297 3.83 5.34 -0.22
CA ILE A 297 3.65 4.00 0.36
C ILE A 297 2.61 4.01 1.49
N ALA A 298 2.51 5.09 2.27
CA ALA A 298 1.47 5.26 3.28
C ALA A 298 0.07 5.55 2.69
N ALA A 299 0.00 6.23 1.56
CA ALA A 299 -1.23 6.47 0.82
C ALA A 299 -1.71 5.23 0.06
N SER A 300 -0.85 4.26 -0.18
CA SER A 300 -1.18 3.05 -0.94
C SER A 300 -2.00 2.05 -0.13
N SER A 301 -2.46 1.01 -0.78
CA SER A 301 -3.10 -0.14 -0.13
C SER A 301 -2.68 -1.41 -0.87
N SER A 302 -2.31 -2.45 -0.13
CA SER A 302 -1.76 -3.68 -0.72
C SER A 302 -2.76 -4.37 -1.64
N ASP A 303 -2.30 -4.69 -2.83
CA ASP A 303 -3.10 -5.33 -3.90
C ASP A 303 -2.78 -6.82 -4.08
N ILE A 304 -1.58 -7.28 -3.73
CA ILE A 304 -1.13 -8.66 -3.95
C ILE A 304 -0.91 -9.43 -2.65
N SER A 305 -0.04 -8.94 -1.76
CA SER A 305 0.38 -9.66 -0.54
C SER A 305 -0.61 -9.52 0.62
N GLY A 306 -1.25 -8.36 0.76
CA GLY A 306 -2.18 -8.07 1.85
C GLY A 306 -3.46 -8.92 1.84
N PRO A 307 -4.16 -9.07 0.70
CA PRO A 307 -5.42 -9.82 0.66
C PRO A 307 -5.33 -11.27 1.15
N PRO A 308 -4.37 -12.13 0.71
CA PRO A 308 -4.24 -13.48 1.23
C PRO A 308 -3.91 -13.50 2.72
N THR A 309 -2.97 -12.65 3.17
CA THR A 309 -2.57 -12.55 4.58
C THR A 309 -3.74 -12.17 5.49
N LEU A 310 -4.57 -11.22 5.07
CA LEU A 310 -5.77 -10.82 5.83
C LEU A 310 -6.88 -11.88 5.78
N ARG A 311 -7.03 -12.60 4.66
CA ARG A 311 -7.99 -13.73 4.60
C ARG A 311 -7.61 -14.85 5.57
N ALA A 312 -6.33 -15.16 5.68
CA ALA A 312 -5.83 -16.16 6.62
C ALA A 312 -5.92 -15.66 8.08
N GLY A 313 -5.51 -14.41 8.32
CA GLY A 313 -5.44 -13.85 9.67
C GLY A 313 -6.76 -13.34 10.23
N ILE A 314 -7.72 -12.91 9.38
CA ILE A 314 -9.05 -12.41 9.77
C ILE A 314 -10.13 -13.08 8.90
N PRO A 315 -10.33 -14.40 9.00
CA PRO A 315 -11.23 -15.15 8.11
C PRO A 315 -12.71 -14.73 8.23
N SER A 316 -13.09 -14.06 9.30
CA SER A 316 -14.44 -13.53 9.52
C SER A 316 -14.70 -12.19 8.83
N ALA A 317 -13.68 -11.53 8.28
CA ALA A 317 -13.83 -10.27 7.55
C ALA A 317 -14.39 -10.50 6.13
N ASN A 318 -15.25 -9.59 5.70
CA ASN A 318 -15.80 -9.62 4.35
C ASN A 318 -14.76 -9.11 3.32
N PRO A 319 -14.28 -9.94 2.37
CA PRO A 319 -13.30 -9.52 1.37
C PRO A 319 -13.73 -8.30 0.54
N SER A 320 -15.01 -8.14 0.23
CA SER A 320 -15.51 -7.01 -0.53
C SER A 320 -15.34 -5.67 0.20
N SER A 321 -15.29 -5.67 1.54
CA SER A 321 -15.12 -4.46 2.34
C SER A 321 -13.68 -3.91 2.27
N TYR A 322 -12.67 -4.76 2.20
CA TYR A 322 -11.28 -4.31 2.17
C TYR A 322 -10.65 -4.39 0.78
N ILE A 323 -10.80 -5.51 0.05
CA ILE A 323 -10.27 -5.62 -1.32
C ILE A 323 -11.06 -4.71 -2.28
N GLY A 324 -12.41 -4.76 -2.20
CA GLY A 324 -13.25 -3.92 -3.03
C GLY A 324 -12.98 -2.42 -2.81
N ALA A 325 -12.89 -1.98 -1.55
CA ALA A 325 -12.59 -0.58 -1.22
C ALA A 325 -11.19 -0.16 -1.70
N SER A 326 -10.18 -1.00 -1.49
CA SER A 326 -8.81 -0.76 -1.92
C SER A 326 -8.73 -0.63 -3.45
N THR A 327 -9.15 -1.67 -4.18
CA THR A 327 -8.95 -1.75 -5.63
C THR A 327 -9.86 -0.78 -6.40
N ALA A 328 -11.14 -0.62 -5.96
CA ALA A 328 -12.08 0.23 -6.67
C ALA A 328 -11.84 1.74 -6.45
N VAL A 329 -11.36 2.13 -5.28
CA VAL A 329 -11.24 3.55 -4.91
C VAL A 329 -9.86 3.87 -4.34
N GLY A 330 -9.37 3.14 -3.35
CA GLY A 330 -8.15 3.48 -2.62
C GLY A 330 -6.93 3.61 -3.52
N THR A 331 -6.65 2.58 -4.31
CA THR A 331 -5.52 2.58 -5.24
C THR A 331 -5.64 3.63 -6.35
N PRO A 332 -6.79 3.79 -7.05
CA PRO A 332 -6.97 4.89 -7.99
C PRO A 332 -6.76 6.28 -7.36
N VAL A 333 -7.26 6.51 -6.14
CA VAL A 333 -7.06 7.78 -5.43
C VAL A 333 -5.58 7.98 -5.07
N ALA A 334 -4.90 6.96 -4.57
CA ALA A 334 -3.48 7.03 -4.26
C ALA A 334 -2.64 7.40 -5.48
N ILE A 335 -2.91 6.75 -6.63
CA ILE A 335 -2.16 6.96 -7.87
C ILE A 335 -2.56 8.29 -8.54
N ALA A 336 -3.86 8.53 -8.77
CA ALA A 336 -4.31 9.66 -9.57
C ALA A 336 -4.32 11.00 -8.81
N LEU A 337 -4.48 10.98 -7.49
CA LEU A 337 -4.51 12.18 -6.65
C LEU A 337 -3.31 12.24 -5.70
N GLY A 338 -3.03 11.16 -4.97
CA GLY A 338 -2.00 11.13 -3.93
C GLY A 338 -0.62 11.44 -4.48
N ILE A 339 -0.15 10.70 -5.49
CA ILE A 339 1.19 10.89 -6.05
C ILE A 339 1.37 12.33 -6.57
N PRO A 340 0.48 12.86 -7.43
CA PRO A 340 0.59 14.24 -7.90
C PRO A 340 0.59 15.29 -6.79
N ILE A 341 -0.25 15.12 -5.76
CA ILE A 341 -0.31 16.04 -4.63
C ILE A 341 1.01 16.04 -3.85
N PHE A 342 1.57 14.87 -3.52
CA PHE A 342 2.78 14.80 -2.73
C PHE A 342 4.01 15.26 -3.51
N ILE A 343 4.09 14.98 -4.82
CA ILE A 343 5.12 15.55 -5.69
C ILE A 343 5.00 17.08 -5.73
N GLY A 344 3.81 17.61 -5.95
CA GLY A 344 3.58 19.06 -5.99
C GLY A 344 3.95 19.74 -4.68
N LEU A 345 3.68 19.11 -3.53
CA LEU A 345 4.10 19.61 -2.21
C LEU A 345 5.61 19.61 -2.05
N ALA A 346 6.29 18.53 -2.44
CA ALA A 346 7.73 18.41 -2.37
C ALA A 346 8.43 19.49 -3.21
N GLN A 347 7.94 19.70 -4.44
CA GLN A 347 8.44 20.78 -5.32
C GLN A 347 8.19 22.17 -4.75
N ALA A 348 7.06 22.38 -4.09
CA ALA A 348 6.71 23.67 -3.51
C ALA A 348 7.53 24.01 -2.26
N LEU A 349 7.94 23.00 -1.47
CA LEU A 349 8.71 23.15 -0.24
C LEU A 349 10.22 23.07 -0.49
N GLY A 350 10.63 22.20 -1.42
CA GLY A 350 12.05 21.93 -1.71
C GLY A 350 12.73 22.97 -2.59
N GLY A 351 11.99 23.91 -3.17
CA GLY A 351 12.51 24.85 -4.16
C GLY A 351 13.06 24.11 -5.37
N SER A 352 12.41 24.16 -6.49
CA SER A 352 12.83 23.58 -7.78
C SER A 352 14.21 24.00 -8.20
#